data_d23a58bd5ed33e0aa66362696cb23a81
#
_entry.id   d23a58bd5ed33e0aa66362696cb23a81
#
_cell.length_a   1.000
_cell.length_b   1.000
_cell.length_c   1.000
_cell.angle_alpha   90.00
_cell.angle_beta   90.00
_cell.angle_gamma   90.00
#
_symmetry.space_group_name_H-M   'P 1'
#
loop_
_entity.id
_entity.type
_entity.pdbx_description
1 polymer ?
#
loop_
_entity_poly.entity_id
_entity_poly.type
_entity_poly.pdbx_seq_one_letter_code
_entity_poly.pdbx_strand_id
1 'polypeptide(L)'
;MPRVRIALPAFLLILTSIVKTRFSCIIRPVVKLKKYKKFMVQAAIKPKQFNRSNNKPSTNWVRKTVKVRRITKVVKGGKKIRFGALVISGNEQGRVGVGIGKADDIREAVKKAVSDSKRNLITVPLTKNASIPHITNGQFGAAKVIIKPAVSGSGIKAGGSVRTLFEALGLKNVSAKQLGSGNLLNNARATIDALQSLKTQK
;
A
#
# COMPACT_ATOMS: atom_id res chain seq x y z
N MET A 1 -52.60 -0.64 43.99
CA MET A 1 -51.19 -0.52 43.63
C MET A 1 -50.73 0.88 44.01
N PRO A 2 -49.81 1.07 44.97
CA PRO A 2 -49.40 2.38 45.44
C PRO A 2 -48.32 2.98 44.54
N ARG A 3 -48.48 4.26 44.19
CA ARG A 3 -47.51 5.07 43.48
C ARG A 3 -46.32 5.40 44.41
N VAL A 4 -45.15 4.93 44.05
CA VAL A 4 -43.90 5.29 44.74
C VAL A 4 -43.46 6.69 44.21
N ARG A 5 -43.51 7.68 45.11
CA ARG A 5 -42.87 9.01 44.87
C ARG A 5 -41.40 8.89 45.19
N ILE A 6 -40.56 8.98 44.17
CA ILE A 6 -39.12 9.06 44.34
C ILE A 6 -38.76 10.52 44.67
N ALA A 7 -38.30 10.76 45.89
CA ALA A 7 -37.79 12.05 46.33
C ALA A 7 -36.42 12.28 45.69
N LEU A 8 -36.24 13.40 44.96
CA LEU A 8 -34.96 13.86 44.46
C LEU A 8 -34.04 14.26 45.62
N PRO A 9 -32.82 13.77 45.69
CA PRO A 9 -31.90 14.08 46.79
C PRO A 9 -31.42 15.52 46.70
N ALA A 10 -31.27 16.16 47.87
CA ALA A 10 -30.82 17.51 48.13
C ALA A 10 -29.42 17.86 47.55
N PHE A 11 -28.83 16.99 46.81
CA PHE A 11 -27.48 17.12 46.21
C PHE A 11 -27.43 18.11 45.04
N LEU A 12 -28.58 18.43 44.42
CA LEU A 12 -28.64 19.33 43.28
C LEU A 12 -28.59 20.84 43.66
N LEU A 13 -28.95 21.16 44.88
CA LEU A 13 -28.99 22.55 45.37
C LEU A 13 -27.59 23.07 45.83
N ILE A 14 -26.68 22.18 46.18
CA ILE A 14 -25.32 22.55 46.59
C ILE A 14 -24.40 22.87 45.38
N LEU A 15 -24.67 22.24 44.22
CA LEU A 15 -23.87 22.49 43.03
C LEU A 15 -24.14 23.85 42.35
N THR A 16 -25.34 24.41 42.56
CA THR A 16 -25.71 25.72 41.99
C THR A 16 -25.15 26.90 42.76
N SER A 17 -24.79 26.71 44.07
CA SER A 17 -24.22 27.73 44.94
C SER A 17 -22.71 27.91 44.67
N ILE A 18 -22.00 26.84 44.30
CA ILE A 18 -20.53 26.90 44.07
C ILE A 18 -20.18 27.52 42.71
N VAL A 19 -21.08 27.43 41.73
CA VAL A 19 -20.85 27.99 40.38
C VAL A 19 -21.02 29.54 40.38
N LYS A 20 -21.84 30.12 41.28
CA LYS A 20 -22.08 31.57 41.33
C LYS A 20 -20.96 32.39 41.94
N THR A 21 -20.11 31.82 42.80
CA THR A 21 -19.05 32.55 43.48
C THR A 21 -17.70 32.59 42.74
N ARG A 22 -17.53 31.79 41.68
CA ARG A 22 -16.28 31.81 40.87
C ARG A 22 -16.37 32.58 39.55
N PHE A 23 -17.55 33.12 39.19
CA PHE A 23 -17.71 33.86 37.92
C PHE A 23 -17.52 35.37 38.03
N SER A 24 -17.27 35.91 39.24
CA SER A 24 -17.14 37.35 39.44
C SER A 24 -15.70 37.91 39.30
N CYS A 25 -14.73 37.07 38.98
CA CYS A 25 -13.31 37.53 38.92
C CYS A 25 -12.65 37.47 37.53
N ILE A 26 -13.42 37.17 36.44
CA ILE A 26 -12.86 37.06 35.07
C ILE A 26 -13.48 38.07 34.10
N ILE A 27 -13.77 39.31 34.60
CA ILE A 27 -14.12 40.39 33.67
C ILE A 27 -13.11 41.52 33.90
N ARG A 28 -11.92 41.38 33.39
CA ARG A 28 -10.95 42.43 32.98
C ARG A 28 -9.78 41.75 32.23
N PRO A 29 -9.29 42.25 31.11
CA PRO A 29 -9.81 43.18 30.12
C PRO A 29 -9.75 42.61 28.70
N VAL A 30 -10.84 42.68 27.95
CA VAL A 30 -10.93 42.31 26.54
C VAL A 30 -10.07 43.18 25.61
N VAL A 31 -9.49 44.27 26.16
CA VAL A 31 -8.76 45.28 25.34
C VAL A 31 -7.32 44.86 25.01
N LYS A 32 -6.68 43.94 25.75
CA LYS A 32 -5.29 43.51 25.44
C LYS A 32 -5.19 42.32 24.48
N LEU A 33 -6.26 41.59 24.23
CA LEU A 33 -6.25 40.42 23.36
C LEU A 33 -6.17 40.74 21.84
N LYS A 34 -6.53 41.95 21.42
CA LYS A 34 -6.41 42.35 19.99
C LYS A 34 -4.95 42.51 19.53
N LYS A 35 -4.03 42.84 20.46
CA LYS A 35 -2.62 43.02 20.11
C LYS A 35 -1.85 41.69 19.98
N TYR A 36 -2.25 40.67 20.75
CA TYR A 36 -1.62 39.36 20.70
C TYR A 36 -2.11 38.50 19.48
N LYS A 37 -3.37 38.67 19.01
CA LYS A 37 -3.83 37.99 17.80
C LYS A 37 -3.06 38.40 16.56
N LYS A 38 -2.55 39.63 16.50
CA LYS A 38 -1.78 40.12 15.34
C LYS A 38 -0.34 39.57 15.32
N PHE A 39 0.21 39.20 16.49
CA PHE A 39 1.56 38.63 16.61
C PHE A 39 1.55 37.10 16.40
N MET A 40 0.50 36.39 16.85
CA MET A 40 0.39 34.93 16.63
C MET A 40 0.02 34.52 15.21
N VAL A 41 -0.63 35.38 14.45
CA VAL A 41 -0.98 35.07 13.04
C VAL A 41 0.25 35.21 12.12
N GLN A 42 1.29 35.97 12.51
CA GLN A 42 2.52 36.07 11.72
C GLN A 42 3.57 35.00 12.05
N ALA A 43 3.44 34.27 13.17
CA ALA A 43 4.27 33.11 13.48
C ALA A 43 3.70 31.79 12.96
N ALA A 44 2.53 31.82 12.31
CA ALA A 44 1.88 30.67 11.76
C ALA A 44 2.41 30.37 10.34
N ILE A 45 3.31 29.41 10.30
CA ILE A 45 3.46 28.48 9.20
C ILE A 45 3.95 29.13 7.89
N LYS A 46 5.24 29.39 7.82
CA LYS A 46 5.93 29.19 6.53
C LYS A 46 5.68 27.72 6.15
N PRO A 47 4.96 27.41 5.05
CA PRO A 47 4.89 26.04 4.59
C PRO A 47 6.34 25.64 4.38
N LYS A 48 6.83 24.63 5.10
CA LYS A 48 8.08 23.95 4.74
C LYS A 48 7.87 23.58 3.28
N GLN A 49 8.46 24.35 2.38
CA GLN A 49 8.64 23.92 1.00
C GLN A 49 9.47 22.65 1.13
N PHE A 50 8.74 21.54 1.08
CA PHE A 50 9.33 20.24 0.91
C PHE A 50 9.96 20.34 -0.48
N ASN A 51 11.24 20.72 -0.52
CA ASN A 51 12.05 20.62 -1.71
C ASN A 51 11.96 19.15 -2.10
N ARG A 52 10.97 18.83 -2.93
CA ARG A 52 11.02 17.62 -3.75
C ARG A 52 12.26 17.83 -4.60
N SER A 53 13.40 17.41 -4.06
CA SER A 53 14.58 17.19 -4.86
C SER A 53 14.13 16.31 -6.01
N ASN A 54 14.03 16.90 -7.20
CA ASN A 54 13.76 16.21 -8.46
C ASN A 54 14.97 15.35 -8.86
N ASN A 55 15.71 14.81 -7.91
CA ASN A 55 16.54 13.65 -8.10
C ASN A 55 15.60 12.46 -8.34
N LYS A 56 14.94 12.47 -9.50
CA LYS A 56 14.46 11.24 -10.09
C LYS A 56 15.71 10.48 -10.49
N PRO A 57 16.13 9.45 -9.77
CA PRO A 57 17.07 8.52 -10.36
C PRO A 57 16.40 8.07 -11.65
N SER A 58 17.10 8.18 -12.77
CA SER A 58 16.66 7.70 -14.08
C SER A 58 16.67 6.17 -14.12
N THR A 59 16.10 5.56 -13.12
CA THR A 59 15.81 4.14 -13.10
C THR A 59 14.63 3.92 -14.03
N ASN A 60 14.89 3.31 -15.17
CA ASN A 60 13.87 2.88 -16.12
C ASN A 60 12.94 1.89 -15.44
N TRP A 61 11.85 2.41 -14.86
CA TRP A 61 10.82 1.58 -14.24
C TRP A 61 9.95 0.95 -15.32
N VAL A 62 10.15 -0.32 -15.55
CA VAL A 62 9.28 -1.12 -16.40
C VAL A 62 8.01 -1.43 -15.64
N ARG A 63 6.87 -1.14 -16.26
CA ARG A 63 5.54 -1.40 -15.70
C ARG A 63 4.81 -2.34 -16.63
N LYS A 64 4.46 -3.53 -16.13
CA LYS A 64 3.74 -4.53 -16.91
C LYS A 64 2.41 -4.85 -16.22
N THR A 65 1.31 -4.67 -16.95
CA THR A 65 -0.02 -5.06 -16.49
C THR A 65 -0.22 -6.54 -16.79
N VAL A 66 -0.40 -7.35 -15.75
CA VAL A 66 -0.60 -8.79 -15.88
C VAL A 66 -2.03 -9.09 -16.30
N LYS A 67 -3.00 -8.52 -15.59
CA LYS A 67 -4.44 -8.72 -15.88
C LYS A 67 -5.27 -7.56 -15.35
N VAL A 68 -6.27 -7.17 -16.14
CA VAL A 68 -7.36 -6.30 -15.71
C VAL A 68 -8.63 -7.13 -15.61
N ARG A 69 -9.38 -6.96 -14.53
CA ARG A 69 -10.66 -7.65 -14.28
C ARG A 69 -11.76 -6.64 -14.06
N ARG A 70 -12.94 -6.88 -14.67
CA ARG A 70 -14.15 -6.15 -14.34
C ARG A 70 -14.78 -6.73 -13.07
N ILE A 71 -15.03 -5.89 -12.10
CA ILE A 71 -15.64 -6.24 -10.81
C ILE A 71 -17.02 -5.60 -10.79
N THR A 72 -18.06 -6.36 -10.51
CA THR A 72 -19.43 -5.88 -10.48
C THR A 72 -20.01 -6.07 -9.08
N LYS A 73 -20.63 -5.03 -8.54
CA LYS A 73 -21.41 -5.07 -7.30
C LYS A 73 -22.87 -4.75 -7.63
N VAL A 74 -23.76 -5.62 -7.22
CA VAL A 74 -25.21 -5.38 -7.33
C VAL A 74 -25.65 -4.47 -6.20
N VAL A 75 -26.40 -3.42 -6.52
CA VAL A 75 -26.94 -2.45 -5.57
C VAL A 75 -28.43 -2.24 -5.87
N LYS A 76 -29.17 -1.59 -4.95
CA LYS A 76 -30.54 -1.17 -5.21
C LYS A 76 -30.55 -0.25 -6.45
N GLY A 77 -31.33 -0.61 -7.46
CA GLY A 77 -31.41 0.15 -8.72
C GLY A 77 -30.43 -0.27 -9.84
N GLY A 78 -29.55 -1.29 -9.64
CA GLY A 78 -28.70 -1.76 -10.72
C GLY A 78 -27.37 -2.38 -10.31
N LYS A 79 -26.39 -2.34 -11.22
CA LYS A 79 -25.06 -2.92 -11.05
C LYS A 79 -24.00 -1.84 -11.13
N LYS A 80 -23.20 -1.67 -10.06
CA LYS A 80 -22.04 -0.78 -10.07
C LYS A 80 -20.80 -1.55 -10.56
N ILE A 81 -20.20 -1.09 -11.65
CA ILE A 81 -19.03 -1.73 -12.28
C ILE A 81 -17.78 -1.00 -11.81
N ARG A 82 -16.70 -1.77 -11.55
CA ARG A 82 -15.35 -1.30 -11.23
C ARG A 82 -14.31 -2.15 -11.93
N PHE A 83 -13.11 -1.64 -12.07
CA PHE A 83 -11.99 -2.35 -12.64
C PHE A 83 -10.91 -2.62 -11.60
N GLY A 84 -10.40 -3.85 -11.59
CA GLY A 84 -9.26 -4.25 -10.79
C GLY A 84 -8.08 -4.59 -11.68
N ALA A 85 -6.94 -3.94 -11.47
CA ALA A 85 -5.70 -4.17 -12.21
C ALA A 85 -4.66 -4.83 -11.31
N LEU A 86 -3.97 -5.84 -11.84
CA LEU A 86 -2.75 -6.44 -11.27
C LEU A 86 -1.57 -5.94 -12.09
N VAL A 87 -0.64 -5.24 -11.45
CA VAL A 87 0.53 -4.65 -12.11
C VAL A 87 1.80 -5.11 -11.41
N ILE A 88 2.83 -5.35 -12.18
CA ILE A 88 4.19 -5.62 -11.73
C ILE A 88 5.07 -4.46 -12.19
N SER A 89 5.84 -3.92 -11.27
CA SER A 89 6.81 -2.85 -11.54
C SER A 89 8.20 -3.32 -11.16
N GLY A 90 9.18 -3.13 -12.05
CA GLY A 90 10.58 -3.48 -11.80
C GLY A 90 11.54 -2.50 -12.47
N ASN A 91 12.81 -2.56 -12.11
CA ASN A 91 13.86 -1.74 -12.67
C ASN A 91 14.85 -2.52 -13.54
N GLU A 92 14.59 -3.79 -13.85
CA GLU A 92 15.48 -4.70 -14.57
C GLU A 92 16.87 -4.90 -13.92
N GLN A 93 17.07 -4.41 -12.71
CA GLN A 93 18.31 -4.47 -11.95
C GLN A 93 18.14 -5.19 -10.61
N GLY A 94 17.22 -6.13 -10.54
CA GLY A 94 16.97 -6.92 -9.33
C GLY A 94 15.96 -6.33 -8.35
N ARG A 95 15.24 -5.26 -8.68
CA ARG A 95 14.14 -4.74 -7.85
C ARG A 95 12.81 -4.95 -8.54
N VAL A 96 11.85 -5.52 -7.83
CA VAL A 96 10.52 -5.77 -8.36
C VAL A 96 9.48 -5.63 -7.25
N GLY A 97 8.27 -5.23 -7.64
CA GLY A 97 7.12 -5.15 -6.73
C GLY A 97 5.84 -5.54 -7.45
N VAL A 98 4.90 -6.08 -6.70
CA VAL A 98 3.57 -6.45 -7.17
C VAL A 98 2.55 -5.56 -6.48
N GLY A 99 1.64 -4.98 -7.26
CA GLY A 99 0.60 -4.10 -6.75
C GLY A 99 -0.77 -4.37 -7.36
N ILE A 100 -1.80 -4.06 -6.57
CA ILE A 100 -3.19 -4.19 -6.95
C ILE A 100 -3.87 -2.84 -6.82
N GLY A 101 -4.62 -2.45 -7.84
CA GLY A 101 -5.44 -1.25 -7.81
C GLY A 101 -6.87 -1.54 -8.22
N LYS A 102 -7.82 -0.87 -7.57
CA LYS A 102 -9.25 -0.90 -7.93
C LYS A 102 -9.73 0.53 -8.11
N ALA A 103 -10.43 0.79 -9.21
CA ALA A 103 -11.04 2.10 -9.50
C ALA A 103 -12.26 1.92 -10.42
N ASP A 104 -12.96 3.02 -10.64
CA ASP A 104 -14.10 3.02 -11.56
C ASP A 104 -13.60 3.01 -13.02
N ASP A 105 -12.45 3.65 -13.29
CA ASP A 105 -11.74 3.62 -14.57
C ASP A 105 -10.53 2.69 -14.57
N ILE A 106 -10.22 2.09 -15.75
CA ILE A 106 -9.05 1.21 -15.94
C ILE A 106 -7.74 1.98 -15.73
N ARG A 107 -7.64 3.21 -16.28
CA ARG A 107 -6.43 4.04 -16.18
C ARG A 107 -6.11 4.39 -14.72
N GLU A 108 -7.12 4.72 -13.93
CA GLU A 108 -6.96 4.98 -12.51
C GLU A 108 -6.61 3.72 -11.71
N ALA A 109 -7.25 2.56 -12.04
CA ALA A 109 -6.93 1.29 -11.41
C ALA A 109 -5.45 0.94 -11.61
N VAL A 110 -4.92 1.11 -12.82
CA VAL A 110 -3.50 0.89 -13.13
C VAL A 110 -2.60 1.88 -12.38
N LYS A 111 -2.95 3.18 -12.33
CA LYS A 111 -2.16 4.17 -11.55
C LYS A 111 -2.08 3.80 -10.07
N LYS A 112 -3.21 3.39 -9.47
CA LYS A 112 -3.26 2.93 -8.07
C LYS A 112 -2.42 1.66 -7.86
N ALA A 113 -2.52 0.69 -8.78
CA ALA A 113 -1.72 -0.54 -8.74
C ALA A 113 -0.21 -0.27 -8.83
N VAL A 114 0.21 0.65 -9.71
CA VAL A 114 1.63 1.07 -9.81
C VAL A 114 2.11 1.75 -8.52
N SER A 115 1.28 2.56 -7.87
CA SER A 115 1.64 3.18 -6.59
C SER A 115 1.79 2.15 -5.49
N ASP A 116 0.92 1.13 -5.46
CA ASP A 116 0.98 0.01 -4.53
C ASP A 116 2.21 -0.87 -4.78
N SER A 117 2.51 -1.23 -6.03
CA SER A 117 3.70 -2.02 -6.37
C SER A 117 5.02 -1.35 -5.97
N LYS A 118 5.09 0.00 -6.04
CA LYS A 118 6.26 0.77 -5.62
C LYS A 118 6.45 0.82 -4.10
N ARG A 119 5.39 0.61 -3.32
CA ARG A 119 5.49 0.50 -1.85
C ARG A 119 6.01 -0.87 -1.42
N ASN A 120 5.67 -1.91 -2.18
CA ASN A 120 5.99 -3.30 -1.89
C ASN A 120 7.16 -3.79 -2.77
N LEU A 121 8.25 -3.02 -2.83
CA LEU A 121 9.45 -3.39 -3.58
C LEU A 121 10.33 -4.33 -2.79
N ILE A 122 10.80 -5.38 -3.46
CA ILE A 122 11.83 -6.29 -2.96
C ILE A 122 13.10 -6.18 -3.79
N THR A 123 14.24 -6.44 -3.17
CA THR A 123 15.53 -6.53 -3.86
C THR A 123 15.98 -7.98 -3.86
N VAL A 124 16.34 -8.48 -5.03
CA VAL A 124 16.72 -9.88 -5.27
C VAL A 124 18.18 -9.93 -5.75
N PRO A 125 19.01 -10.80 -5.20
CA PRO A 125 20.36 -11.00 -5.70
C PRO A 125 20.33 -11.67 -7.07
N LEU A 126 20.91 -11.01 -8.08
CA LEU A 126 21.05 -11.54 -9.42
C LEU A 126 22.47 -12.08 -9.62
N THR A 127 22.57 -13.21 -10.30
CA THR A 127 23.85 -13.77 -10.74
C THR A 127 24.34 -13.06 -12.00
N LYS A 128 25.66 -13.08 -12.30
CA LYS A 128 26.26 -12.49 -13.52
C LYS A 128 25.56 -12.91 -14.82
N ASN A 129 25.02 -14.13 -14.86
CA ASN A 129 24.29 -14.70 -16.01
C ASN A 129 22.80 -14.28 -16.07
N ALA A 130 22.39 -13.24 -15.32
CA ALA A 130 20.98 -12.84 -15.18
C ALA A 130 20.05 -14.02 -14.82
N SER A 131 20.52 -14.88 -13.89
CA SER A 131 19.82 -16.03 -13.33
C SER A 131 19.77 -15.94 -11.82
N ILE A 132 19.16 -16.94 -11.17
CA ILE A 132 19.10 -17.08 -9.70
C ILE A 132 20.22 -18.01 -9.22
N PRO A 133 20.72 -17.87 -7.96
CA PRO A 133 21.84 -18.66 -7.44
C PRO A 133 21.49 -20.15 -7.19
N HIS A 134 20.28 -20.44 -6.70
CA HIS A 134 19.86 -21.80 -6.36
C HIS A 134 18.36 -22.03 -6.53
N ILE A 135 17.92 -23.27 -6.43
CA ILE A 135 16.52 -23.66 -6.52
C ILE A 135 15.79 -23.18 -5.27
N THR A 136 14.64 -22.55 -5.46
CA THR A 136 13.77 -22.09 -4.37
C THR A 136 12.32 -22.42 -4.63
N ASN A 137 11.58 -22.59 -3.52
CA ASN A 137 10.16 -22.82 -3.53
C ASN A 137 9.49 -21.68 -2.74
N GLY A 138 8.41 -21.12 -3.27
CA GLY A 138 7.60 -20.14 -2.55
C GLY A 138 6.15 -20.59 -2.52
N GLN A 139 5.46 -20.23 -1.45
CA GLN A 139 4.06 -20.57 -1.27
C GLN A 139 3.28 -19.35 -0.78
N PHE A 140 2.12 -19.11 -1.38
CA PHE A 140 1.18 -18.09 -0.92
C PHE A 140 -0.26 -18.60 -1.06
N GLY A 141 -0.91 -18.87 0.08
CA GLY A 141 -2.20 -19.56 0.09
C GLY A 141 -2.11 -20.94 -0.57
N ALA A 142 -2.97 -21.22 -1.53
CA ALA A 142 -2.96 -22.48 -2.29
C ALA A 142 -1.98 -22.47 -3.49
N ALA A 143 -1.34 -21.35 -3.81
CA ALA A 143 -0.38 -21.28 -4.90
C ALA A 143 1.02 -21.66 -4.41
N LYS A 144 1.67 -22.56 -5.13
CA LYS A 144 3.06 -22.97 -4.95
C LYS A 144 3.82 -22.70 -6.23
N VAL A 145 5.01 -22.13 -6.11
CA VAL A 145 5.88 -21.85 -7.27
C VAL A 145 7.26 -22.41 -6.97
N ILE A 146 7.76 -23.23 -7.91
CA ILE A 146 9.13 -23.74 -7.88
C ILE A 146 9.91 -22.95 -8.91
N ILE A 147 11.06 -22.39 -8.50
CA ILE A 147 11.95 -21.63 -9.38
C ILE A 147 13.30 -22.36 -9.44
N LYS A 148 13.80 -22.61 -10.65
CA LYS A 148 15.07 -23.27 -10.89
C LYS A 148 15.97 -22.39 -11.76
N PRO A 149 17.27 -22.28 -11.48
CA PRO A 149 18.22 -21.66 -12.38
C PRO A 149 18.26 -22.41 -13.71
N ALA A 150 18.51 -21.70 -14.79
CA ALA A 150 18.62 -22.31 -16.10
C ALA A 150 19.94 -21.89 -16.76
N VAL A 151 20.40 -22.69 -17.74
CA VAL A 151 21.62 -22.45 -18.49
C VAL A 151 21.48 -21.18 -19.31
N SER A 152 22.60 -20.46 -19.51
CA SER A 152 22.62 -19.27 -20.35
C SER A 152 22.09 -19.57 -21.74
N GLY A 153 21.19 -18.70 -22.24
CA GLY A 153 20.52 -18.87 -23.53
C GLY A 153 19.20 -19.64 -23.50
N SER A 154 18.83 -20.27 -22.39
CA SER A 154 17.56 -21.02 -22.27
C SER A 154 16.29 -20.14 -22.23
N GLY A 155 16.44 -18.85 -21.94
CA GLY A 155 15.34 -17.92 -21.82
C GLY A 155 14.50 -18.09 -20.55
N ILE A 156 13.39 -17.38 -20.47
CA ILE A 156 12.44 -17.47 -19.36
C ILE A 156 11.34 -18.50 -19.69
N LYS A 157 11.30 -19.59 -18.94
CA LYS A 157 10.27 -20.63 -19.03
C LYS A 157 9.38 -20.55 -17.79
N ALA A 158 8.28 -19.80 -17.85
CA ALA A 158 7.38 -19.59 -16.70
C ALA A 158 5.94 -19.29 -17.13
N GLY A 159 4.98 -19.49 -16.24
CA GLY A 159 3.59 -19.10 -16.43
C GLY A 159 3.41 -17.58 -16.43
N GLY A 160 2.30 -17.08 -16.98
CA GLY A 160 2.08 -15.67 -17.33
C GLY A 160 2.46 -14.64 -16.25
N SER A 161 1.96 -14.75 -15.02
CA SER A 161 2.27 -13.80 -13.94
C SER A 161 3.73 -13.88 -13.48
N VAL A 162 4.28 -15.09 -13.41
CA VAL A 162 5.67 -15.33 -12.99
C VAL A 162 6.64 -14.86 -14.08
N ARG A 163 6.33 -15.12 -15.35
CA ARG A 163 7.13 -14.64 -16.48
C ARG A 163 7.21 -13.12 -16.50
N THR A 164 6.07 -12.45 -16.37
CA THR A 164 6.02 -10.98 -16.32
C THR A 164 6.87 -10.41 -15.17
N LEU A 165 6.91 -11.11 -14.03
CA LEU A 165 7.69 -10.73 -12.86
C LEU A 165 9.20 -10.88 -13.14
N PHE A 166 9.64 -11.98 -13.73
CA PHE A 166 11.04 -12.21 -14.10
C PHE A 166 11.54 -11.23 -15.14
N GLU A 167 10.73 -10.91 -16.14
CA GLU A 167 11.05 -9.89 -17.14
C GLU A 167 11.21 -8.50 -16.49
N ALA A 168 10.32 -8.12 -15.54
CA ALA A 168 10.42 -6.84 -14.82
C ALA A 168 11.62 -6.78 -13.86
N LEU A 169 12.09 -7.94 -13.38
CA LEU A 169 13.27 -8.07 -12.52
C LEU A 169 14.58 -8.00 -13.31
N GLY A 170 14.54 -8.30 -14.61
CA GLY A 170 15.70 -8.39 -15.49
C GLY A 170 16.35 -9.77 -15.57
N LEU A 171 15.66 -10.82 -15.09
CA LEU A 171 16.11 -12.20 -15.26
C LEU A 171 15.96 -12.63 -16.73
N LYS A 172 16.94 -13.37 -17.22
CA LYS A 172 16.94 -13.91 -18.61
C LYS A 172 16.90 -15.42 -18.67
N ASN A 173 17.52 -16.10 -17.71
CA ASN A 173 17.71 -17.55 -17.74
C ASN A 173 17.14 -18.21 -16.48
N VAL A 174 15.84 -18.47 -16.49
CA VAL A 174 15.12 -19.07 -15.34
C VAL A 174 13.98 -19.96 -15.82
N SER A 175 13.81 -21.10 -15.16
CA SER A 175 12.66 -21.98 -15.33
C SER A 175 11.82 -21.99 -14.06
N ALA A 176 10.51 -21.79 -14.19
CA ALA A 176 9.60 -21.87 -13.06
C ALA A 176 8.31 -22.62 -13.42
N LYS A 177 7.80 -23.34 -12.43
CA LYS A 177 6.52 -24.06 -12.53
C LYS A 177 5.57 -23.58 -11.45
N GLN A 178 4.36 -23.21 -11.87
CA GLN A 178 3.25 -22.91 -10.99
C GLN A 178 2.50 -24.19 -10.67
N LEU A 179 2.22 -24.41 -9.39
CA LEU A 179 1.53 -25.58 -8.86
C LEU A 179 0.37 -25.11 -7.96
N GLY A 180 -0.64 -25.96 -7.82
CA GLY A 180 -1.82 -25.68 -6.99
C GLY A 180 -2.78 -24.72 -7.67
N SER A 181 -2.76 -23.44 -7.34
CA SER A 181 -3.75 -22.48 -7.80
C SER A 181 -3.39 -21.80 -9.13
N GLY A 182 -4.38 -21.61 -10.01
CA GLY A 182 -4.28 -20.79 -11.23
C GLY A 182 -4.45 -19.27 -11.00
N ASN A 183 -4.57 -18.80 -9.74
CA ASN A 183 -4.77 -17.40 -9.45
C ASN A 183 -3.47 -16.60 -9.68
N LEU A 184 -3.48 -15.71 -10.67
CA LEU A 184 -2.34 -14.89 -11.07
C LEU A 184 -1.76 -14.05 -9.93
N LEU A 185 -2.61 -13.53 -9.04
CA LEU A 185 -2.17 -12.76 -7.89
C LEU A 185 -1.41 -13.62 -6.88
N ASN A 186 -1.99 -14.77 -6.51
CA ASN A 186 -1.37 -15.66 -5.54
C ASN A 186 -0.04 -16.22 -6.08
N ASN A 187 0.00 -16.56 -7.38
CA ASN A 187 1.24 -16.99 -8.03
C ASN A 187 2.31 -15.89 -8.04
N ALA A 188 1.93 -14.61 -8.28
CA ALA A 188 2.88 -13.51 -8.22
C ALA A 188 3.43 -13.30 -6.78
N ARG A 189 2.58 -13.41 -5.75
CA ARG A 189 3.01 -13.32 -4.35
C ARG A 189 3.87 -14.50 -3.91
N ALA A 190 3.50 -15.73 -4.30
CA ALA A 190 4.32 -16.91 -4.07
C ALA A 190 5.71 -16.80 -4.72
N THR A 191 5.78 -16.18 -5.90
CA THR A 191 7.07 -15.91 -6.56
C THR A 191 7.89 -14.90 -5.78
N ILE A 192 7.28 -13.85 -5.21
CA ILE A 192 7.96 -12.88 -4.34
C ILE A 192 8.53 -13.58 -3.12
N ASP A 193 7.75 -14.43 -2.46
CA ASP A 193 8.18 -15.22 -1.31
C ASP A 193 9.38 -16.12 -1.63
N ALA A 194 9.31 -16.84 -2.76
CA ALA A 194 10.44 -17.64 -3.26
C ALA A 194 11.71 -16.80 -3.51
N LEU A 195 11.55 -15.58 -4.05
CA LEU A 195 12.69 -14.70 -4.35
C LEU A 195 13.28 -14.05 -3.07
N GLN A 196 12.47 -13.82 -2.05
CA GLN A 196 12.95 -13.34 -0.74
C GLN A 196 13.72 -14.42 0.03
N SER A 197 13.40 -15.70 -0.18
CA SER A 197 14.10 -16.82 0.44
C SER A 197 15.47 -17.13 -0.17
N LEU A 198 15.84 -16.44 -1.27
CA LEU A 198 17.15 -16.60 -1.90
C LEU A 198 18.27 -16.13 -0.98
N LYS A 199 19.22 -17.02 -0.72
CA LYS A 199 20.45 -16.73 0.03
C LYS A 199 21.56 -16.31 -0.93
N THR A 200 22.20 -15.18 -0.65
CA THR A 200 23.41 -14.79 -1.38
C THR A 200 24.56 -15.70 -0.90
N GLN A 201 25.14 -16.47 -1.81
CA GLN A 201 26.42 -17.13 -1.52
C GLN A 201 27.48 -16.03 -1.43
N LYS A 202 28.14 -15.96 -0.28
CA LYS A 202 29.34 -15.12 -0.09
C LYS A 202 30.51 -15.70 -0.84
#